data_e47f8c9762d107403f0f5cdf67fed99c
#
_entry.id   e47f8c9762d107403f0f5cdf67fed99c
#
_cell.length_a   1.000
_cell.length_b   1.000
_cell.length_c   1.000
_cell.angle_alpha   90.00
_cell.angle_beta   90.00
_cell.angle_gamma   90.00
#
_symmetry.space_group_name_H-M   'P 1'
#
loop_
_entity.id
_entity.type
_entity.pdbx_description
1 polymer ?
#
loop_
_entity_poly.entity_id
_entity_poly.type
_entity_poly.pdbx_seq_one_letter_code
_entity_poly.pdbx_strand_id
1 'polypeptide(L)'
;GQGTLTGLAQLVAEELDCDWSKVTTEYPTPGENLRRDRVWRSFSTGGSQGIRGSHQYVREGGALAKALLIEAAAEAWDVPAGECGAAESVITHRPTGRTTSYGKVAALAAEMVPPLTVTLKDPKDWKIAGKPLPRLDTQDKLTGRQVFGADLQLPGMLNAAVRACPVFGGRLESFDASAVLKMPGVKAVVRVDDNAVAVVADTWWRARTALNALPVIWDHGPNADLSSGSIARMLAEGLDAKEAFVGNQAGD
;
A
#
# COMPACT_ATOMS: atom_id res chain seq x y z
N GLY A 1 -10.00 -1.48 3.83
CA GLY A 1 -8.90 -0.66 3.94
C GLY A 1 -8.60 0.00 5.25
N GLN A 2 -7.33 0.06 5.61
CA GLN A 2 -6.84 0.66 6.86
C GLN A 2 -7.04 2.19 6.92
N GLY A 3 -7.36 2.86 5.80
CA GLY A 3 -7.47 4.33 5.76
C GLY A 3 -6.11 5.04 5.79
N THR A 4 -5.03 4.35 5.48
CA THR A 4 -3.66 4.87 5.57
C THR A 4 -3.44 6.11 4.72
N LEU A 5 -4.04 6.19 3.54
CA LEU A 5 -3.95 7.36 2.66
C LEU A 5 -4.30 8.65 3.42
N THR A 6 -5.47 8.68 4.06
CA THR A 6 -5.92 9.84 4.84
C THR A 6 -5.16 9.97 6.16
N GLY A 7 -4.96 8.86 6.88
CA GLY A 7 -4.32 8.89 8.20
C GLY A 7 -2.86 9.34 8.15
N LEU A 8 -2.09 8.93 7.15
CA LEU A 8 -0.72 9.42 6.97
C LEU A 8 -0.69 10.90 6.55
N ALA A 9 -1.61 11.30 5.67
CA ALA A 9 -1.76 12.70 5.29
C ALA A 9 -2.08 13.60 6.50
N GLN A 10 -2.95 13.13 7.42
CA GLN A 10 -3.24 13.86 8.67
C GLN A 10 -2.00 14.06 9.54
N LEU A 11 -1.16 13.03 9.68
CA LEU A 11 0.08 13.13 10.48
C LEU A 11 1.09 14.12 9.88
N VAL A 12 1.27 14.09 8.56
CA VAL A 12 2.14 15.05 7.86
C VAL A 12 1.56 16.46 7.96
N ALA A 13 0.27 16.63 7.66
CA ALA A 13 -0.40 17.92 7.69
C ALA A 13 -0.39 18.57 9.07
N GLU A 14 -0.53 17.76 10.14
CA GLU A 14 -0.44 18.21 11.51
C GLU A 14 0.92 18.86 11.82
N GLU A 15 2.00 18.15 11.53
CA GLU A 15 3.35 18.66 11.81
C GLU A 15 3.74 19.82 10.89
N LEU A 16 3.25 19.79 9.66
CA LEU A 16 3.49 20.83 8.67
C LEU A 16 2.70 22.12 8.95
N ASP A 17 1.67 22.08 9.79
CA ASP A 17 0.73 23.21 10.00
C ASP A 17 0.07 23.71 8.71
N CYS A 18 -0.26 22.79 7.80
CA CYS A 18 -0.86 23.17 6.52
C CYS A 18 -2.39 23.26 6.58
N ASP A 19 -2.96 23.96 5.61
CA ASP A 19 -4.40 24.02 5.38
C ASP A 19 -4.89 22.65 4.87
N TRP A 20 -5.63 21.92 5.72
CA TRP A 20 -6.14 20.60 5.39
C TRP A 20 -7.00 20.56 4.13
N SER A 21 -7.73 21.63 3.82
CA SER A 21 -8.59 21.70 2.64
C SER A 21 -7.83 21.64 1.31
N LYS A 22 -6.53 21.90 1.35
CA LYS A 22 -5.62 21.88 0.19
C LYS A 22 -4.78 20.60 0.09
N VAL A 23 -4.94 19.68 1.04
CA VAL A 23 -4.17 18.43 1.05
C VAL A 23 -4.68 17.48 -0.01
N THR A 24 -3.78 17.05 -0.87
CA THR A 24 -3.99 15.97 -1.83
C THR A 24 -2.99 14.84 -1.59
N THR A 25 -3.30 13.65 -2.08
CA THR A 25 -2.45 12.48 -1.90
C THR A 25 -2.22 11.77 -3.22
N GLU A 26 -1.03 11.25 -3.37
CA GLU A 26 -0.62 10.46 -4.52
C GLU A 26 0.09 9.20 -4.06
N TYR A 27 -0.15 8.09 -4.74
CA TYR A 27 0.61 6.86 -4.51
C TYR A 27 1.87 6.85 -5.37
N PRO A 28 3.05 6.55 -4.80
CA PRO A 28 4.24 6.33 -5.59
C PRO A 28 4.08 5.07 -6.45
N THR A 29 4.68 5.08 -7.64
CA THR A 29 4.71 3.90 -8.50
C THR A 29 5.82 2.93 -8.11
N PRO A 30 5.69 1.62 -8.43
CA PRO A 30 6.78 0.66 -8.23
C PRO A 30 8.09 1.07 -8.94
N GLY A 31 8.00 1.62 -10.16
CA GLY A 31 9.16 2.09 -10.91
C GLY A 31 9.86 3.27 -10.22
N GLU A 32 9.09 4.17 -9.62
CA GLU A 32 9.62 5.29 -8.83
C GLU A 32 10.32 4.81 -7.55
N ASN A 33 9.73 3.85 -6.86
CA ASN A 33 10.34 3.23 -5.69
C ASN A 33 11.69 2.57 -6.04
N LEU A 34 11.76 1.84 -7.16
CA LEU A 34 13.01 1.23 -7.62
C LEU A 34 14.08 2.28 -7.97
N ARG A 35 13.73 3.36 -8.67
CA ARG A 35 14.66 4.45 -8.99
C ARG A 35 15.20 5.17 -7.76
N ARG A 36 14.44 5.19 -6.66
CA ARG A 36 14.80 5.80 -5.38
C ARG A 36 15.33 4.77 -4.37
N ASP A 37 15.92 3.69 -4.86
CA ASP A 37 16.54 2.66 -4.04
C ASP A 37 15.61 2.06 -2.98
N ARG A 38 14.35 1.84 -3.38
CA ARG A 38 13.28 1.26 -2.56
C ARG A 38 13.01 2.02 -1.27
N VAL A 39 13.10 3.35 -1.31
CA VAL A 39 12.85 4.23 -0.14
C VAL A 39 11.50 3.94 0.54
N TRP A 40 10.48 3.51 -0.21
CA TRP A 40 9.16 3.11 0.34
C TRP A 40 9.05 1.60 0.62
N ARG A 41 10.16 0.87 0.60
CA ARG A 41 10.21 -0.56 0.89
C ARG A 41 9.24 -1.38 0.03
N SER A 42 8.35 -2.18 0.63
CA SER A 42 7.56 -3.22 -0.03
C SER A 42 6.14 -2.83 -0.41
N PHE A 43 5.68 -1.60 -0.28
CA PHE A 43 4.26 -1.22 -0.50
C PHE A 43 3.23 -2.11 0.22
N SER A 44 3.60 -2.73 1.32
CA SER A 44 2.74 -3.64 2.07
C SER A 44 2.00 -2.90 3.19
N THR A 45 0.73 -3.20 3.34
CA THR A 45 -0.12 -2.72 4.44
C THR A 45 -0.63 -3.84 5.35
N GLY A 46 0.00 -5.00 5.32
CA GLY A 46 -0.34 -6.15 6.15
C GLY A 46 -0.08 -5.90 7.65
N GLY A 47 -0.78 -6.64 8.53
CA GLY A 47 -0.58 -6.59 9.97
C GLY A 47 -0.81 -5.23 10.61
N SER A 48 -1.65 -4.38 10.03
CA SER A 48 -1.92 -2.99 10.48
C SER A 48 -0.67 -2.11 10.59
N GLN A 49 0.37 -2.38 9.80
CA GLN A 49 1.65 -1.65 9.84
C GLN A 49 1.58 -0.25 9.23
N GLY A 50 0.57 0.05 8.41
CA GLY A 50 0.51 1.28 7.62
C GLY A 50 0.70 2.55 8.46
N ILE A 51 -0.07 2.76 9.52
CA ILE A 51 0.12 3.90 10.45
C ILE A 51 1.17 3.56 11.50
N ARG A 52 1.06 2.41 12.16
CA ARG A 52 1.92 2.03 13.27
C ARG A 52 3.42 2.03 12.91
N GLY A 53 3.76 1.53 11.73
CA GLY A 53 5.15 1.48 11.26
C GLY A 53 5.65 2.79 10.66
N SER A 54 4.75 3.73 10.32
CA SER A 54 5.10 4.98 9.65
C SER A 54 4.97 6.22 10.54
N HIS A 55 4.29 6.09 11.66
CA HIS A 55 3.86 7.21 12.52
C HIS A 55 4.99 8.20 12.82
N GLN A 56 6.15 7.72 13.21
CA GLN A 56 7.27 8.56 13.61
C GLN A 56 7.87 9.31 12.42
N TYR A 57 8.29 8.58 11.39
CA TYR A 57 9.04 9.20 10.29
C TYR A 57 8.19 10.10 9.40
N VAL A 58 6.88 9.88 9.27
CA VAL A 58 6.02 10.80 8.50
C VAL A 58 5.75 12.09 9.25
N ARG A 59 5.71 12.05 10.58
CA ARG A 59 5.66 13.25 11.41
C ARG A 59 6.97 14.04 11.31
N GLU A 60 8.10 13.36 11.44
CA GLU A 60 9.43 13.97 11.25
C GLU A 60 9.54 14.65 9.89
N GLY A 61 9.07 13.98 8.81
CA GLY A 61 9.02 14.58 7.48
C GLY A 61 8.18 15.86 7.40
N GLY A 62 7.01 15.88 8.04
CA GLY A 62 6.15 17.07 8.11
C GLY A 62 6.80 18.21 8.89
N ALA A 63 7.37 17.90 10.06
CA ALA A 63 8.06 18.89 10.91
C ALA A 63 9.32 19.45 10.22
N LEU A 64 10.07 18.58 9.53
CA LEU A 64 11.25 18.97 8.77
C LEU A 64 10.89 19.93 7.63
N ALA A 65 9.88 19.60 6.84
CA ALA A 65 9.40 20.45 5.77
C ALA A 65 8.96 21.83 6.29
N LYS A 66 8.25 21.87 7.44
CA LYS A 66 7.89 23.13 8.08
C LYS A 66 9.10 23.95 8.48
N ALA A 67 10.12 23.32 9.09
CA ALA A 67 11.34 24.01 9.50
C ALA A 67 12.04 24.66 8.31
N LEU A 68 12.20 23.92 7.21
CA LEU A 68 12.82 24.44 5.98
C LEU A 68 12.01 25.58 5.34
N LEU A 69 10.68 25.49 5.33
CA LEU A 69 9.83 26.56 4.81
C LEU A 69 9.91 27.84 5.67
N ILE A 70 9.98 27.72 6.98
CA ILE A 70 10.17 28.85 7.90
C ILE A 70 11.54 29.48 7.68
N GLU A 71 12.59 28.67 7.58
CA GLU A 71 13.96 29.14 7.31
C GLU A 71 14.04 29.89 5.99
N ALA A 72 13.47 29.35 4.91
CA ALA A 72 13.40 30.00 3.61
C ALA A 72 12.67 31.36 3.64
N ALA A 73 11.60 31.47 4.40
CA ALA A 73 10.91 32.74 4.57
C ALA A 73 11.74 33.74 5.38
N ALA A 74 12.40 33.28 6.43
CA ALA A 74 13.25 34.09 7.28
C ALA A 74 14.47 34.64 6.51
N GLU A 75 15.13 33.79 5.71
CA GLU A 75 16.21 34.19 4.80
C GLU A 75 15.74 35.23 3.79
N ALA A 76 14.62 34.99 3.10
CA ALA A 76 14.05 35.91 2.14
C ALA A 76 13.66 37.29 2.74
N TRP A 77 13.45 37.34 4.06
CA TRP A 77 13.10 38.57 4.78
C TRP A 77 14.25 39.20 5.53
N ASP A 78 15.40 38.53 5.61
CA ASP A 78 16.57 38.92 6.41
C ASP A 78 16.20 39.10 7.87
N VAL A 79 15.56 38.06 8.48
CA VAL A 79 15.09 38.03 9.88
C VAL A 79 15.43 36.71 10.55
N PRO A 80 15.51 36.63 11.89
CA PRO A 80 15.71 35.37 12.58
C PRO A 80 14.53 34.41 12.39
N ALA A 81 14.80 33.14 12.03
CA ALA A 81 13.76 32.11 11.86
C ALA A 81 12.92 31.91 13.15
N GLY A 82 13.53 32.06 14.32
CA GLY A 82 12.84 32.00 15.62
C GLY A 82 11.74 33.05 15.84
N GLU A 83 11.73 34.14 15.07
CA GLU A 83 10.68 35.15 15.08
C GLU A 83 9.51 34.80 14.15
N CYS A 84 9.69 33.79 13.30
CA CYS A 84 8.69 33.31 12.36
C CYS A 84 7.84 32.19 12.96
N GLY A 85 6.62 32.06 12.48
CA GLY A 85 5.72 30.97 12.81
C GLY A 85 4.88 30.56 11.61
N ALA A 86 4.35 29.34 11.61
CA ALA A 86 3.53 28.82 10.54
C ALA A 86 2.17 28.37 11.04
N ALA A 87 1.12 28.65 10.27
CA ALA A 87 -0.23 28.17 10.47
C ALA A 87 -1.02 28.20 9.15
N GLU A 88 -1.85 27.21 8.90
CA GLU A 88 -2.74 27.14 7.71
C GLU A 88 -1.98 27.42 6.38
N SER A 89 -0.78 26.85 6.22
CA SER A 89 0.11 27.04 5.06
C SER A 89 0.62 28.47 4.86
N VAL A 90 0.58 29.29 5.89
CA VAL A 90 1.08 30.69 5.88
C VAL A 90 2.16 30.84 6.95
N ILE A 91 3.29 31.43 6.56
CA ILE A 91 4.37 31.83 7.46
C ILE A 91 4.20 33.30 7.81
N THR A 92 4.33 33.61 9.08
CA THR A 92 4.21 34.98 9.61
C THR A 92 5.45 35.33 10.41
N HIS A 93 6.08 36.46 10.13
CA HIS A 93 7.08 37.09 10.98
C HIS A 93 6.36 37.88 12.07
N ARG A 94 6.43 37.41 13.31
CA ARG A 94 5.62 37.94 14.43
C ARG A 94 5.85 39.42 14.72
N PRO A 95 7.11 39.95 14.73
CA PRO A 95 7.34 41.36 15.07
C PRO A 95 6.76 42.35 14.06
N THR A 96 6.77 42.00 12.75
CA THR A 96 6.34 42.93 11.68
C THR A 96 4.98 42.61 11.10
N GLY A 97 4.43 41.43 11.38
CA GLY A 97 3.19 40.94 10.74
C GLY A 97 3.33 40.57 9.26
N ARG A 98 4.54 40.55 8.67
CA ARG A 98 4.78 40.11 7.27
C ARG A 98 4.37 38.66 7.12
N THR A 99 3.76 38.33 5.99
CA THR A 99 3.30 36.96 5.70
C THR A 99 3.72 36.50 4.31
N THR A 100 3.90 35.18 4.17
CA THR A 100 4.08 34.50 2.89
C THR A 100 3.40 33.13 2.91
N SER A 101 3.05 32.58 1.74
CA SER A 101 2.55 31.21 1.65
C SER A 101 3.68 30.22 1.46
N TYR A 102 3.47 28.96 1.85
CA TYR A 102 4.41 27.87 1.64
C TYR A 102 4.86 27.76 0.17
N GLY A 103 3.91 27.86 -0.78
CA GLY A 103 4.21 27.75 -2.20
C GLY A 103 5.16 28.83 -2.74
N LYS A 104 5.22 30.01 -2.11
CA LYS A 104 6.13 31.08 -2.56
C LYS A 104 7.58 30.85 -2.15
N VAL A 105 7.81 30.10 -1.09
CA VAL A 105 9.17 29.82 -0.55
C VAL A 105 9.60 28.36 -0.74
N ALA A 106 8.74 27.50 -1.27
CA ALA A 106 9.02 26.08 -1.42
C ALA A 106 10.24 25.76 -2.28
N ALA A 107 10.48 26.53 -3.35
CA ALA A 107 11.65 26.33 -4.21
C ALA A 107 12.95 26.63 -3.46
N LEU A 108 12.99 27.72 -2.70
CA LEU A 108 14.13 28.08 -1.86
C LEU A 108 14.34 27.04 -0.75
N ALA A 109 13.27 26.65 -0.09
CA ALA A 109 13.32 25.63 0.97
C ALA A 109 13.87 24.27 0.48
N ALA A 110 13.62 23.91 -0.79
CA ALA A 110 14.11 22.66 -1.38
C ALA A 110 15.63 22.64 -1.61
N GLU A 111 16.27 23.80 -1.65
CA GLU A 111 17.73 23.94 -1.82
C GLU A 111 18.47 24.00 -0.49
N MET A 112 17.75 24.12 0.63
CA MET A 112 18.34 24.26 1.95
C MET A 112 18.80 22.92 2.51
N VAL A 113 19.80 22.98 3.39
CA VAL A 113 20.28 21.82 4.14
C VAL A 113 19.32 21.54 5.30
N PRO A 114 18.70 20.35 5.35
CA PRO A 114 17.78 20.03 6.43
C PRO A 114 18.47 19.93 7.79
N PRO A 115 17.82 20.37 8.88
CA PRO A 115 18.36 20.18 10.22
C PRO A 115 18.44 18.69 10.57
N LEU A 116 19.42 18.33 11.39
CA LEU A 116 19.65 16.94 11.81
C LEU A 116 18.50 16.36 12.65
N THR A 117 17.81 17.23 13.39
CA THR A 117 16.70 16.87 14.28
C THR A 117 15.59 17.90 14.20
N VAL A 118 14.36 17.45 14.41
CA VAL A 118 13.18 18.31 14.48
C VAL A 118 12.39 17.99 15.75
N THR A 119 11.72 19.01 16.30
CA THR A 119 10.80 18.83 17.42
C THR A 119 9.40 18.56 16.88
N LEU A 120 8.81 17.45 17.31
CA LEU A 120 7.44 17.09 16.97
C LEU A 120 6.45 17.77 17.92
N LYS A 121 5.24 18.04 17.44
CA LYS A 121 4.15 18.54 18.25
C LYS A 121 3.75 17.54 19.34
N ASP A 122 3.41 18.06 20.51
CA ASP A 122 2.74 17.26 21.53
C ASP A 122 1.32 16.88 21.03
N PRO A 123 0.88 15.63 21.20
CA PRO A 123 -0.47 15.21 20.80
C PRO A 123 -1.61 16.07 21.40
N LYS A 124 -1.42 16.69 22.56
CA LYS A 124 -2.40 17.64 23.16
C LYS A 124 -2.65 18.88 22.29
N ASP A 125 -1.67 19.26 21.46
CA ASP A 125 -1.71 20.45 20.60
C ASP A 125 -2.21 20.15 19.18
N TRP A 126 -2.58 18.90 18.90
CA TRP A 126 -3.04 18.45 17.57
C TRP A 126 -4.38 19.07 17.19
N LYS A 127 -4.43 19.57 15.96
CA LYS A 127 -5.62 20.20 15.36
C LYS A 127 -6.23 19.36 14.25
N ILE A 128 -5.43 18.57 13.54
CA ILE A 128 -5.78 17.75 12.38
C ILE A 128 -5.72 16.26 12.74
N ALA A 129 -4.60 15.80 13.27
CA ALA A 129 -4.43 14.40 13.66
C ALA A 129 -5.34 14.07 14.85
N GLY A 130 -5.92 12.86 14.84
CA GLY A 130 -6.87 12.43 15.87
C GLY A 130 -8.26 13.07 15.78
N LYS A 131 -8.54 13.87 14.76
CA LYS A 131 -9.88 14.44 14.51
C LYS A 131 -10.67 13.60 13.51
N PRO A 132 -12.01 13.53 13.60
CA PRO A 132 -12.87 12.80 12.70
C PRO A 132 -13.02 13.54 11.36
N LEU A 133 -12.04 13.44 10.49
CA LEU A 133 -12.06 14.04 9.16
C LEU A 133 -12.58 13.05 8.11
N PRO A 134 -13.32 13.52 7.07
CA PRO A 134 -13.67 12.69 5.93
C PRO A 134 -12.43 12.11 5.25
N ARG A 135 -12.53 10.85 4.79
CA ARG A 135 -11.44 10.25 4.02
C ARG A 135 -11.30 10.94 2.66
N LEU A 136 -10.06 11.20 2.27
CA LEU A 136 -9.72 11.85 0.99
C LEU A 136 -10.17 11.04 -0.23
N ASP A 137 -10.23 9.72 -0.12
CA ASP A 137 -10.55 8.77 -1.20
C ASP A 137 -12.02 8.31 -1.24
N THR A 138 -12.88 8.78 -0.33
CA THR A 138 -14.26 8.29 -0.23
C THR A 138 -15.09 8.67 -1.45
N GLN A 139 -15.00 9.92 -1.91
CA GLN A 139 -15.82 10.40 -3.02
C GLN A 139 -15.56 9.62 -4.31
N ASP A 140 -14.30 9.36 -4.63
CA ASP A 140 -13.92 8.61 -5.83
C ASP A 140 -14.39 7.16 -5.78
N LYS A 141 -14.36 6.55 -4.60
CA LYS A 141 -14.89 5.18 -4.37
C LYS A 141 -16.40 5.11 -4.53
N LEU A 142 -17.13 6.09 -4.00
CA LEU A 142 -18.60 6.11 -4.07
C LEU A 142 -19.13 6.46 -5.46
N THR A 143 -18.37 7.18 -6.26
CA THR A 143 -18.77 7.61 -7.61
C THR A 143 -18.21 6.73 -8.73
N GLY A 144 -17.45 5.68 -8.40
CA GLY A 144 -16.83 4.80 -9.39
C GLY A 144 -15.65 5.43 -10.13
N ARG A 145 -15.14 6.57 -9.68
CA ARG A 145 -13.93 7.20 -10.27
C ARG A 145 -12.62 6.54 -9.84
N GLN A 146 -12.63 5.87 -8.67
CA GLN A 146 -11.48 5.13 -8.21
C GLN A 146 -11.23 3.92 -9.11
N VAL A 147 -10.06 3.87 -9.72
CA VAL A 147 -9.62 2.71 -10.52
C VAL A 147 -8.90 1.71 -9.61
N PHE A 148 -9.37 0.48 -9.60
CA PHE A 148 -8.73 -0.65 -8.93
C PHE A 148 -8.01 -1.55 -9.94
N GLY A 149 -7.17 -2.47 -9.48
CA GLY A 149 -6.44 -3.38 -10.37
C GLY A 149 -7.36 -4.22 -11.28
N ALA A 150 -8.56 -4.59 -10.80
CA ALA A 150 -9.55 -5.32 -11.59
C ALA A 150 -10.24 -4.47 -12.67
N ASP A 151 -10.18 -3.15 -12.56
CA ASP A 151 -10.78 -2.21 -13.52
C ASP A 151 -9.81 -1.82 -14.64
N LEU A 152 -8.55 -2.24 -14.52
CA LEU A 152 -7.51 -1.90 -15.50
C LEU A 152 -7.85 -2.49 -16.86
N GLN A 153 -7.86 -1.66 -17.88
CA GLN A 153 -8.07 -2.06 -19.28
C GLN A 153 -6.98 -1.43 -20.16
N LEU A 154 -6.24 -2.27 -20.87
CA LEU A 154 -5.23 -1.85 -21.82
C LEU A 154 -5.66 -2.24 -23.25
N PRO A 155 -5.24 -1.50 -24.28
CA PRO A 155 -5.50 -1.88 -25.66
C PRO A 155 -5.00 -3.31 -25.96
N GLY A 156 -5.89 -4.16 -26.47
CA GLY A 156 -5.57 -5.56 -26.77
C GLY A 156 -5.44 -6.48 -25.56
N MET A 157 -5.75 -6.03 -24.35
CA MET A 157 -5.70 -6.86 -23.14
C MET A 157 -6.66 -8.04 -23.25
N LEU A 158 -6.17 -9.21 -22.87
CA LEU A 158 -6.96 -10.43 -22.71
C LEU A 158 -7.17 -10.73 -21.23
N ASN A 159 -8.17 -11.55 -20.95
CA ASN A 159 -8.51 -11.99 -19.60
C ASN A 159 -8.18 -13.47 -19.46
N ALA A 160 -7.68 -13.86 -18.30
CA ALA A 160 -7.42 -15.25 -17.98
C ALA A 160 -8.13 -15.67 -16.70
N ALA A 161 -8.71 -16.88 -16.74
CA ALA A 161 -9.18 -17.57 -15.54
C ALA A 161 -8.24 -18.73 -15.25
N VAL A 162 -7.80 -18.86 -14.00
CA VAL A 162 -6.82 -19.85 -13.57
C VAL A 162 -7.49 -20.86 -12.62
N ARG A 163 -7.11 -22.13 -12.74
CA ARG A 163 -7.45 -23.20 -11.80
C ARG A 163 -6.19 -23.93 -11.39
N ALA A 164 -5.87 -23.90 -10.13
CA ALA A 164 -4.79 -24.67 -9.54
C ALA A 164 -5.30 -26.05 -9.08
N CYS A 165 -4.36 -26.97 -8.87
CA CYS A 165 -4.66 -28.23 -8.21
C CYS A 165 -5.32 -27.98 -6.85
N PRO A 166 -6.44 -28.63 -6.52
CA PRO A 166 -7.15 -28.44 -5.26
C PRO A 166 -6.38 -28.94 -4.04
N VAL A 167 -5.34 -29.73 -4.23
CA VAL A 167 -4.50 -30.28 -3.16
C VAL A 167 -3.13 -29.60 -3.17
N PHE A 168 -2.69 -29.10 -2.01
CA PHE A 168 -1.36 -28.53 -1.84
C PHE A 168 -0.27 -29.56 -2.13
N GLY A 169 0.69 -29.17 -2.98
CA GLY A 169 1.75 -30.06 -3.47
C GLY A 169 1.34 -30.96 -4.63
N GLY A 170 0.06 -30.91 -5.04
CA GLY A 170 -0.41 -31.59 -6.23
C GLY A 170 0.01 -30.90 -7.52
N ARG A 171 -0.11 -31.60 -8.65
CA ARG A 171 0.37 -31.17 -9.96
C ARG A 171 -0.70 -31.30 -11.02
N LEU A 172 -0.54 -30.55 -12.10
CA LEU A 172 -1.32 -30.69 -13.32
C LEU A 172 -0.72 -31.86 -14.14
N GLU A 173 -1.42 -32.97 -14.21
CA GLU A 173 -1.04 -34.09 -15.04
C GLU A 173 -1.34 -33.78 -16.50
N SER A 174 -2.62 -33.59 -16.85
CA SER A 174 -3.05 -33.30 -18.21
C SER A 174 -4.35 -32.50 -18.27
N PHE A 175 -4.66 -31.98 -19.44
CA PHE A 175 -5.96 -31.37 -19.77
C PHE A 175 -6.29 -31.59 -21.26
N ASP A 176 -7.58 -31.61 -21.60
CA ASP A 176 -8.04 -31.61 -22.96
C ASP A 176 -8.69 -30.28 -23.35
N ALA A 177 -7.97 -29.49 -24.17
CA ALA A 177 -8.41 -28.19 -24.62
C ALA A 177 -9.30 -28.23 -25.88
N SER A 178 -9.50 -29.37 -26.52
CA SER A 178 -10.09 -29.51 -27.87
C SER A 178 -11.50 -28.89 -27.96
N ALA A 179 -12.33 -29.05 -26.96
CA ALA A 179 -13.69 -28.52 -26.92
C ALA A 179 -13.69 -27.03 -26.57
N VAL A 180 -12.91 -26.61 -25.54
CA VAL A 180 -12.95 -25.26 -25.04
C VAL A 180 -12.29 -24.24 -25.96
N LEU A 181 -11.32 -24.65 -26.78
CA LEU A 181 -10.72 -23.79 -27.81
C LEU A 181 -11.72 -23.36 -28.91
N LYS A 182 -12.82 -24.09 -29.04
CA LYS A 182 -13.91 -23.76 -30.00
C LYS A 182 -14.97 -22.84 -29.39
N MET A 183 -14.89 -22.55 -28.07
CA MET A 183 -15.86 -21.70 -27.42
C MET A 183 -15.67 -20.22 -27.79
N PRO A 184 -16.78 -19.45 -27.87
CA PRO A 184 -16.72 -18.06 -28.30
C PRO A 184 -15.73 -17.23 -27.45
N GLY A 185 -14.81 -16.53 -28.14
CA GLY A 185 -13.88 -15.60 -27.52
C GLY A 185 -12.66 -16.23 -26.85
N VAL A 186 -12.60 -17.56 -26.73
CA VAL A 186 -11.41 -18.24 -26.21
C VAL A 186 -10.24 -18.11 -27.19
N LYS A 187 -9.07 -17.79 -26.66
CA LYS A 187 -7.83 -17.56 -27.43
C LYS A 187 -6.78 -18.63 -27.18
N ALA A 188 -6.66 -19.10 -25.94
CA ALA A 188 -5.67 -20.11 -25.56
C ALA A 188 -6.06 -20.86 -24.30
N VAL A 189 -5.51 -22.06 -24.14
CA VAL A 189 -5.45 -22.80 -22.87
C VAL A 189 -3.98 -23.06 -22.60
N VAL A 190 -3.49 -22.65 -21.44
CA VAL A 190 -2.06 -22.70 -21.11
C VAL A 190 -1.83 -23.35 -19.76
N ARG A 191 -0.76 -24.12 -19.64
CA ARG A 191 -0.25 -24.60 -18.36
C ARG A 191 0.36 -23.39 -17.62
N VAL A 192 0.04 -23.25 -16.35
CA VAL A 192 0.63 -22.23 -15.46
C VAL A 192 1.42 -22.99 -14.41
N ASP A 193 2.73 -22.89 -14.50
CA ASP A 193 3.65 -23.70 -13.70
C ASP A 193 3.29 -25.21 -13.72
N ASP A 194 3.73 -25.94 -12.71
CA ASP A 194 3.47 -27.39 -12.63
C ASP A 194 2.12 -27.73 -12.03
N ASN A 195 1.39 -26.78 -11.48
CA ASN A 195 0.22 -27.08 -10.64
C ASN A 195 -1.07 -26.35 -11.06
N ALA A 196 -1.08 -25.67 -12.20
CA ALA A 196 -2.26 -24.93 -12.63
C ALA A 196 -2.44 -24.89 -14.14
N VAL A 197 -3.67 -24.62 -14.58
CA VAL A 197 -4.06 -24.36 -15.96
C VAL A 197 -4.86 -23.07 -16.04
N ALA A 198 -4.68 -22.31 -17.11
CA ALA A 198 -5.44 -21.11 -17.39
C ALA A 198 -6.13 -21.19 -18.75
N VAL A 199 -7.33 -20.62 -18.84
CA VAL A 199 -8.01 -20.32 -20.10
C VAL A 199 -7.97 -18.83 -20.33
N VAL A 200 -7.53 -18.41 -21.51
CA VAL A 200 -7.41 -17.02 -21.94
C VAL A 200 -8.53 -16.71 -22.94
N ALA A 201 -9.24 -15.62 -22.72
CA ALA A 201 -10.33 -15.17 -23.60
C ALA A 201 -10.40 -13.63 -23.68
N ASP A 202 -11.25 -13.12 -24.57
CA ASP A 202 -11.51 -11.68 -24.73
C ASP A 202 -12.24 -11.05 -23.55
N THR A 203 -12.97 -11.84 -22.75
CA THR A 203 -13.60 -11.42 -21.49
C THR A 203 -13.33 -12.43 -20.38
N TRP A 204 -13.28 -11.94 -19.14
CA TRP A 204 -13.12 -12.80 -17.98
C TRP A 204 -14.25 -13.84 -17.85
N TRP A 205 -15.49 -13.45 -18.16
CA TRP A 205 -16.63 -14.37 -18.14
C TRP A 205 -16.45 -15.54 -19.08
N ARG A 206 -16.01 -15.28 -20.31
CA ARG A 206 -15.74 -16.35 -21.30
C ARG A 206 -14.59 -17.25 -20.87
N ALA A 207 -13.50 -16.65 -20.36
CA ALA A 207 -12.39 -17.42 -19.80
C ALA A 207 -12.84 -18.34 -18.65
N ARG A 208 -13.64 -17.81 -17.72
CA ARG A 208 -14.17 -18.56 -16.58
C ARG A 208 -15.14 -19.67 -17.00
N THR A 209 -16.04 -19.38 -17.92
CA THR A 209 -17.00 -20.38 -18.46
C THR A 209 -16.27 -21.51 -19.15
N ALA A 210 -15.30 -21.21 -19.99
CA ALA A 210 -14.50 -22.22 -20.68
C ALA A 210 -13.62 -23.02 -19.70
N LEU A 211 -13.04 -22.39 -18.70
CA LEU A 211 -12.27 -23.08 -17.67
C LEU A 211 -13.14 -24.07 -16.86
N ASN A 212 -14.39 -23.73 -16.60
CA ASN A 212 -15.32 -24.65 -15.91
C ASN A 212 -15.68 -25.88 -16.76
N ALA A 213 -15.65 -25.74 -18.08
CA ALA A 213 -15.89 -26.83 -19.03
C ALA A 213 -14.62 -27.61 -19.39
N LEU A 214 -13.43 -27.14 -18.99
CA LEU A 214 -12.16 -27.78 -19.32
C LEU A 214 -11.97 -29.07 -18.52
N PRO A 215 -11.85 -30.25 -19.20
CA PRO A 215 -11.42 -31.48 -18.53
C PRO A 215 -9.97 -31.36 -18.07
N VAL A 216 -9.72 -31.59 -16.79
CA VAL A 216 -8.39 -31.51 -16.19
C VAL A 216 -8.16 -32.74 -15.32
N ILE A 217 -7.00 -33.35 -15.47
CA ILE A 217 -6.52 -34.44 -14.61
C ILE A 217 -5.42 -33.90 -13.71
N TRP A 218 -5.56 -34.17 -12.43
CA TRP A 218 -4.65 -33.76 -11.39
C TRP A 218 -3.95 -34.95 -10.76
N ASP A 219 -2.65 -34.86 -10.60
CA ASP A 219 -1.92 -35.67 -9.63
C ASP A 219 -2.00 -34.96 -8.27
N HIS A 220 -2.71 -35.54 -7.33
CA HIS A 220 -2.89 -34.96 -6.00
C HIS A 220 -1.67 -35.10 -5.08
N GLY A 221 -0.69 -35.93 -5.47
CA GLY A 221 0.56 -36.09 -4.74
C GLY A 221 0.39 -36.65 -3.32
N PRO A 222 1.42 -36.48 -2.46
CA PRO A 222 1.45 -37.10 -1.14
C PRO A 222 0.42 -36.56 -0.15
N ASN A 223 -0.21 -35.44 -0.45
CA ASN A 223 -1.18 -34.78 0.43
C ASN A 223 -2.64 -35.09 0.06
N ALA A 224 -2.88 -36.05 -0.85
CA ALA A 224 -4.20 -36.39 -1.35
C ALA A 224 -5.21 -36.71 -0.24
N ASP A 225 -4.76 -37.39 0.82
CA ASP A 225 -5.60 -37.86 1.92
C ASP A 225 -5.59 -36.94 3.15
N LEU A 226 -4.95 -35.77 3.07
CA LEU A 226 -4.96 -34.81 4.17
C LEU A 226 -6.36 -34.26 4.42
N SER A 227 -6.75 -34.29 5.69
CA SER A 227 -8.02 -33.74 6.16
C SER A 227 -7.80 -32.90 7.43
N SER A 228 -8.77 -32.05 7.78
CA SER A 228 -8.71 -31.32 9.05
C SER A 228 -8.55 -32.24 10.26
N GLY A 229 -9.16 -33.45 10.21
CA GLY A 229 -9.04 -34.44 11.27
C GLY A 229 -7.63 -35.05 11.36
N SER A 230 -6.99 -35.37 10.23
CA SER A 230 -5.61 -35.88 10.23
C SER A 230 -4.62 -34.84 10.67
N ILE A 231 -4.80 -33.57 10.26
CA ILE A 231 -3.97 -32.43 10.69
C ILE A 231 -4.12 -32.18 12.19
N ALA A 232 -5.36 -32.18 12.71
CA ALA A 232 -5.60 -31.99 14.15
C ALA A 232 -4.94 -33.08 15.00
N ARG A 233 -4.99 -34.34 14.54
CA ARG A 233 -4.30 -35.46 15.20
C ARG A 233 -2.76 -35.25 15.18
N MET A 234 -2.20 -34.96 14.04
CA MET A 234 -0.75 -34.71 13.89
C MET A 234 -0.28 -33.58 14.81
N LEU A 235 -1.06 -32.51 14.93
CA LEU A 235 -0.72 -31.39 15.81
C LEU A 235 -0.83 -31.80 17.30
N ALA A 236 -1.85 -32.58 17.66
CA ALA A 236 -2.01 -33.08 19.03
C ALA A 236 -0.86 -34.03 19.44
N GLU A 237 -0.48 -34.95 18.55
CA GLU A 237 0.68 -35.82 18.73
C GLU A 237 1.99 -35.05 18.87
N GLY A 238 2.11 -33.94 18.14
CA GLY A 238 3.26 -33.03 18.21
C GLY A 238 3.45 -32.34 19.56
N LEU A 239 2.39 -32.19 20.37
CA LEU A 239 2.50 -31.59 21.71
C LEU A 239 3.29 -32.49 22.70
N ASP A 240 3.28 -33.81 22.46
CA ASP A 240 4.00 -34.79 23.28
C ASP A 240 5.38 -35.15 22.68
N ALA A 241 5.83 -34.46 21.64
CA ALA A 241 7.09 -34.74 20.98
C ALA A 241 8.28 -34.48 21.92
N LYS A 242 9.25 -35.43 21.95
CA LYS A 242 10.46 -35.28 22.78
C LYS A 242 11.42 -34.21 22.26
N GLU A 243 11.38 -33.92 20.96
CA GLU A 243 12.19 -32.90 20.30
C GLU A 243 11.24 -31.88 19.68
N ALA A 244 11.48 -30.61 19.99
CA ALA A 244 10.70 -29.51 19.44
C ALA A 244 11.64 -28.37 19.00
N PHE A 245 11.32 -27.73 17.88
CA PHE A 245 11.96 -26.50 17.48
C PHE A 245 11.46 -25.35 18.35
N VAL A 246 12.37 -24.67 19.05
CA VAL A 246 12.04 -23.47 19.83
C VAL A 246 12.09 -22.26 18.90
N GLY A 247 10.91 -21.82 18.44
CA GLY A 247 10.77 -20.66 17.56
C GLY A 247 10.85 -19.32 18.30
N ASN A 248 10.40 -19.29 19.54
CA ASN A 248 10.43 -18.10 20.42
C ASN A 248 10.41 -18.55 21.88
N GLN A 249 11.17 -17.87 22.72
CA GLN A 249 11.17 -18.09 24.16
C GLN A 249 10.98 -16.74 24.86
N ALA A 250 10.02 -16.66 25.79
CA ALA A 250 9.76 -15.49 26.61
C ALA A 250 9.45 -15.97 28.04
N GLY A 251 10.02 -15.27 29.02
CA GLY A 251 9.94 -15.65 30.42
C GLY A 251 11.07 -16.58 30.86
N ASP A 252 11.07 -16.92 32.16
CA ASP A 252 12.09 -17.75 32.82
C ASP A 252 11.87 -19.25 32.54
#